data_0b452d7625bef786f39f08fc3a0b48bf
#
_entry.id   0b452d7625bef786f39f08fc3a0b48bf
#
_cell.length_a   1.000
_cell.length_b   1.000
_cell.length_c   1.000
_cell.angle_alpha   90.00
_cell.angle_beta   90.00
_cell.angle_gamma   90.00
#
_symmetry.space_group_name_H-M   'P 1'
#
loop_
_entity.id
_entity.type
_entity.pdbx_description
1 polymer ?
#
loop_
_entity_poly.entity_id
_entity_poly.type
_entity_poly.pdbx_seq_one_letter_code
_entity_poly.pdbx_strand_id
1 'polypeptide(L)'
;MEIDISRFNSALQQSTAELLSRKSKKGYWEGCLASSALSTATAVVALELVHRHYLNKNEKPPFDYSLVEQGIDWLAKNVNPDGGWGDTKLSLSNLSTTALCWSVFYVVQNGQTKYPALVFNAEKWIKQHAGRIEPHILVPSIITRYGNDRTFSAPILMMCAIAGRLGDNGWKWVPQLPFELSALPQKFFAGVKMPVVSYALPALVAIGQARYSNLPSGNFLQKFFRSLTKERTLELIKKIQPYSGGYLEAVPLTSFVTMALVSCGRAEHPVVKEAVKFITSSARKDGSWAIDTNLAVWLTTLSINAICDAKPSQEIPIPKEDMSFLFKWILNQQYRDSHQYTGAPPGGWAWTNLSGGVPDADDTAGALLALNRLMTRISDSKQESPEGFINPIKSAINGINWLINLQNKDGGIPTFCRGWGHLPFDRSGADLTAHAIRSIISWLPFLPPQDAHRLEKHLKKAVNFLLTSQSPKGYWQPLWFGNQYERYDRNLTYGTSRVLIALQHLLRFEGERTAKAGEKAVKWLINCQNKDGSWGGFANSPPSTEETAWAIESLARVAMVPFCEQELRNTIIEATLAGTNWLIEKVECGEWTKPSPIGFYFANLWYYEELYPLIFTVSALKAVQPVLKTIKKTK
;
A
#
# COMPACT_ATOMS: atom_id res chain seq x y z
N MET A 1 34.48 10.55 -7.95
CA MET A 1 33.61 11.70 -7.60
C MET A 1 33.72 11.97 -6.11
N GLU A 2 33.89 13.20 -5.66
CA GLU A 2 33.98 13.55 -4.23
C GLU A 2 32.67 14.22 -3.78
N ILE A 3 32.27 13.95 -2.54
CA ILE A 3 31.14 14.64 -1.90
C ILE A 3 31.69 15.74 -1.01
N ASP A 4 31.18 16.94 -1.12
CA ASP A 4 31.39 18.00 -0.15
C ASP A 4 30.67 17.62 1.16
N ILE A 5 31.50 17.38 2.19
CA ILE A 5 31.01 16.92 3.50
C ILE A 5 30.14 17.98 4.19
N SER A 6 30.39 19.26 3.95
CA SER A 6 29.58 20.34 4.53
C SER A 6 28.18 20.33 3.92
N ARG A 7 28.07 20.26 2.59
CA ARG A 7 26.79 20.13 1.88
C ARG A 7 26.02 18.87 2.30
N PHE A 8 26.72 17.73 2.39
CA PHE A 8 26.13 16.49 2.86
C PHE A 8 25.53 16.61 4.27
N ASN A 9 26.31 17.17 5.23
CA ASN A 9 25.83 17.33 6.60
C ASN A 9 24.65 18.30 6.68
N SER A 10 24.71 19.40 5.92
CA SER A 10 23.59 20.34 5.81
C SER A 10 22.33 19.67 5.26
N ALA A 11 22.44 18.90 4.17
CA ALA A 11 21.31 18.19 3.58
C ALA A 11 20.71 17.16 4.54
N LEU A 12 21.54 16.40 5.25
CA LEU A 12 21.09 15.43 6.26
C LEU A 12 20.39 16.13 7.44
N GLN A 13 20.93 17.24 7.93
CA GLN A 13 20.32 18.02 9.01
C GLN A 13 18.99 18.61 8.58
N GLN A 14 18.93 19.25 7.40
CA GLN A 14 17.69 19.82 6.85
C GLN A 14 16.62 18.76 6.64
N SER A 15 16.96 17.64 5.99
CA SER A 15 15.99 16.57 5.73
C SER A 15 15.48 15.92 7.01
N THR A 16 16.34 15.73 8.01
CA THR A 16 15.94 15.17 9.30
C THR A 16 15.03 16.15 10.07
N ALA A 17 15.37 17.43 10.08
CA ALA A 17 14.55 18.48 10.72
C ALA A 17 13.17 18.59 10.08
N GLU A 18 13.11 18.56 8.73
CA GLU A 18 11.82 18.58 8.01
C GLU A 18 10.97 17.34 8.34
N LEU A 19 11.54 16.13 8.34
CA LEU A 19 10.81 14.94 8.72
C LEU A 19 10.28 15.02 10.16
N LEU A 20 11.05 15.54 11.10
CA LEU A 20 10.63 15.73 12.49
C LEU A 20 9.51 16.77 12.61
N SER A 21 9.56 17.86 11.84
CA SER A 21 8.54 18.91 11.83
C SER A 21 7.16 18.39 11.36
N ARG A 22 7.15 17.33 10.55
CA ARG A 22 5.93 16.69 10.03
C ARG A 22 5.24 15.74 11.03
N LYS A 23 5.81 15.58 12.22
CA LYS A 23 5.16 14.84 13.30
C LYS A 23 3.86 15.55 13.71
N SER A 24 2.75 14.84 13.77
CA SER A 24 1.45 15.41 14.15
C SER A 24 1.43 15.86 15.61
N LYS A 25 0.48 16.72 15.97
CA LYS A 25 0.24 17.13 17.37
C LYS A 25 -0.05 15.95 18.31
N LYS A 26 -0.41 14.79 17.78
CA LYS A 26 -0.63 13.55 18.52
C LYS A 26 0.68 12.82 18.87
N GLY A 27 1.83 13.29 18.40
CA GLY A 27 3.16 12.77 18.73
C GLY A 27 3.70 11.68 17.80
N TYR A 28 2.98 11.33 16.70
CA TYR A 28 3.39 10.37 15.69
C TYR A 28 3.16 10.91 14.27
N TRP A 29 3.61 10.21 13.22
CA TRP A 29 3.46 10.64 11.82
C TRP A 29 2.20 10.04 11.20
N GLU A 30 1.25 10.90 10.84
CA GLU A 30 0.00 10.51 10.16
C GLU A 30 0.13 10.56 8.64
N GLY A 31 0.97 11.48 8.14
CA GLY A 31 1.14 11.71 6.71
C GLY A 31 -0.05 12.39 6.02
N CYS A 32 0.04 12.45 4.70
CA CYS A 32 -1.02 12.97 3.85
C CYS A 32 -1.00 12.21 2.51
N LEU A 33 -1.92 11.27 2.38
CA LEU A 33 -2.14 10.56 1.13
C LEU A 33 -2.60 11.49 0.01
N ALA A 34 -2.29 11.18 -1.23
CA ALA A 34 -2.76 11.91 -2.39
C ALA A 34 -4.30 12.02 -2.46
N SER A 35 -4.80 13.15 -2.94
CA SER A 35 -6.17 13.23 -3.46
C SER A 35 -6.29 12.32 -4.69
N SER A 36 -7.35 11.50 -4.73
CA SER A 36 -7.54 10.45 -5.74
C SER A 36 -8.78 10.71 -6.58
N ALA A 37 -8.61 10.75 -7.91
CA ALA A 37 -9.74 10.88 -8.82
C ALA A 37 -10.63 9.62 -8.80
N LEU A 38 -10.04 8.44 -8.63
CA LEU A 38 -10.77 7.18 -8.45
C LEU A 38 -11.65 7.23 -7.20
N SER A 39 -11.08 7.64 -6.05
CA SER A 39 -11.81 7.70 -4.79
C SER A 39 -12.88 8.79 -4.82
N THR A 40 -12.56 9.95 -5.38
CA THR A 40 -13.52 11.06 -5.54
C THR A 40 -14.69 10.64 -6.43
N ALA A 41 -14.43 10.01 -7.57
CA ALA A 41 -15.48 9.53 -8.45
C ALA A 41 -16.43 8.53 -7.76
N THR A 42 -15.86 7.58 -7.03
CA THR A 42 -16.67 6.56 -6.33
C THR A 42 -17.47 7.15 -5.16
N ALA A 43 -16.87 8.07 -4.39
CA ALA A 43 -17.56 8.77 -3.29
C ALA A 43 -18.72 9.63 -3.79
N VAL A 44 -18.49 10.42 -4.85
CA VAL A 44 -19.52 11.26 -5.46
C VAL A 44 -20.71 10.42 -5.93
N VAL A 45 -20.48 9.33 -6.65
CA VAL A 45 -21.58 8.47 -7.13
C VAL A 45 -22.31 7.81 -5.96
N ALA A 46 -21.59 7.31 -4.95
CA ALA A 46 -22.22 6.70 -3.78
C ALA A 46 -23.15 7.70 -3.06
N LEU A 47 -22.67 8.93 -2.82
CA LEU A 47 -23.46 9.99 -2.18
C LEU A 47 -24.64 10.44 -3.05
N GLU A 48 -24.45 10.60 -4.36
CA GLU A 48 -25.52 10.96 -5.29
C GLU A 48 -26.66 9.93 -5.30
N LEU A 49 -26.33 8.63 -5.30
CA LEU A 49 -27.35 7.58 -5.26
C LEU A 49 -28.14 7.60 -3.93
N VAL A 50 -27.46 7.82 -2.82
CA VAL A 50 -28.13 7.98 -1.50
C VAL A 50 -29.00 9.23 -1.51
N HIS A 51 -28.50 10.37 -2.02
CA HIS A 51 -29.24 11.61 -2.13
C HIS A 51 -30.56 11.41 -2.92
N ARG A 52 -30.50 10.81 -4.10
CA ARG A 52 -31.67 10.49 -4.93
C ARG A 52 -32.70 9.62 -4.19
N HIS A 53 -32.23 8.65 -3.42
CA HIS A 53 -33.13 7.80 -2.63
C HIS A 53 -33.97 8.62 -1.65
N TYR A 54 -33.34 9.54 -0.89
CA TYR A 54 -34.04 10.39 0.07
C TYR A 54 -34.95 11.40 -0.62
N LEU A 55 -34.52 12.00 -1.74
CA LEU A 55 -35.36 12.90 -2.52
C LEU A 55 -36.63 12.22 -3.05
N ASN A 56 -36.52 10.99 -3.54
CA ASN A 56 -37.67 10.21 -4.04
C ASN A 56 -38.68 9.90 -2.93
N LYS A 57 -38.27 9.97 -1.66
CA LYS A 57 -39.14 9.85 -0.48
C LYS A 57 -39.62 11.19 0.07
N ASN A 58 -39.23 12.31 -0.54
CA ASN A 58 -39.41 13.65 -0.01
C ASN A 58 -38.76 13.84 1.39
N GLU A 59 -37.66 13.15 1.64
CA GLU A 59 -36.87 13.22 2.88
C GLU A 59 -35.55 13.94 2.64
N LYS A 60 -35.02 14.59 3.70
CA LYS A 60 -33.71 15.24 3.67
C LYS A 60 -32.60 14.17 3.75
N PRO A 61 -31.60 14.18 2.85
CA PRO A 61 -30.44 13.29 2.95
C PRO A 61 -29.63 13.55 4.23
N PRO A 62 -28.94 12.53 4.78
CA PRO A 62 -28.18 12.65 6.04
C PRO A 62 -26.82 13.34 5.89
N PHE A 63 -26.61 14.11 4.83
CA PHE A 63 -25.35 14.83 4.56
C PHE A 63 -25.63 16.08 3.70
N ASP A 64 -24.63 16.99 3.65
CA ASP A 64 -24.69 18.18 2.80
C ASP A 64 -24.36 17.83 1.35
N TYR A 65 -25.27 18.12 0.43
CA TYR A 65 -25.14 17.84 -1.01
C TYR A 65 -23.98 18.61 -1.66
N SER A 66 -23.53 19.71 -1.05
CA SER A 66 -22.36 20.46 -1.51
C SER A 66 -21.10 19.60 -1.65
N LEU A 67 -21.00 18.48 -0.92
CA LEU A 67 -19.91 17.51 -1.06
C LEU A 67 -19.91 16.85 -2.46
N VAL A 68 -21.09 16.54 -3.01
CA VAL A 68 -21.22 16.00 -4.37
C VAL A 68 -20.82 17.05 -5.40
N GLU A 69 -21.27 18.29 -5.22
CA GLU A 69 -20.95 19.41 -6.13
C GLU A 69 -19.45 19.73 -6.10
N GLN A 70 -18.84 19.80 -4.94
CA GLN A 70 -17.39 20.02 -4.79
C GLN A 70 -16.58 18.87 -5.42
N GLY A 71 -17.05 17.62 -5.23
CA GLY A 71 -16.38 16.44 -5.80
C GLY A 71 -16.39 16.43 -7.33
N ILE A 72 -17.53 16.71 -7.98
CA ILE A 72 -17.59 16.78 -9.45
C ILE A 72 -16.77 17.97 -9.98
N ASP A 73 -16.79 19.11 -9.31
CA ASP A 73 -15.99 20.28 -9.66
C ASP A 73 -14.48 20.00 -9.54
N TRP A 74 -14.08 19.25 -8.48
CA TRP A 74 -12.71 18.81 -8.31
C TRP A 74 -12.28 17.88 -9.45
N LEU A 75 -13.11 16.90 -9.83
CA LEU A 75 -12.82 16.01 -10.96
C LEU A 75 -12.65 16.80 -12.26
N ALA A 76 -13.53 17.77 -12.51
CA ALA A 76 -13.46 18.62 -13.69
C ALA A 76 -12.17 19.46 -13.75
N LYS A 77 -11.66 19.93 -12.61
CA LYS A 77 -10.41 20.71 -12.52
C LYS A 77 -9.14 19.85 -12.61
N ASN A 78 -9.24 18.55 -12.35
CA ASN A 78 -8.08 17.66 -12.27
C ASN A 78 -8.06 16.58 -13.38
N VAL A 79 -8.70 16.87 -14.52
CA VAL A 79 -8.52 16.10 -15.75
C VAL A 79 -7.09 16.31 -16.27
N ASN A 80 -6.44 15.25 -16.76
CA ASN A 80 -5.12 15.36 -17.37
C ASN A 80 -5.19 16.06 -18.74
N PRO A 81 -4.08 16.64 -19.24
CA PRO A 81 -4.05 17.32 -20.52
C PRO A 81 -4.47 16.46 -21.72
N ASP A 82 -4.36 15.13 -21.60
CA ASP A 82 -4.78 14.17 -22.62
C ASP A 82 -6.31 13.91 -22.64
N GLY A 83 -7.05 14.45 -21.66
CA GLY A 83 -8.51 14.31 -21.53
C GLY A 83 -8.96 13.11 -20.70
N GLY A 84 -8.05 12.30 -20.14
CA GLY A 84 -8.29 11.22 -19.20
C GLY A 84 -8.00 11.59 -17.75
N TRP A 85 -8.15 10.62 -16.87
CA TRP A 85 -7.76 10.74 -15.45
C TRP A 85 -6.81 9.63 -15.04
N GLY A 86 -5.76 10.00 -14.29
CA GLY A 86 -5.00 9.08 -13.45
C GLY A 86 -5.63 8.97 -12.06
N ASP A 87 -5.16 8.02 -11.27
CA ASP A 87 -5.69 7.83 -9.92
C ASP A 87 -5.38 9.02 -9.00
N THR A 88 -4.25 9.69 -9.20
CA THR A 88 -3.85 10.93 -8.52
C THR A 88 -3.56 12.04 -9.52
N LYS A 89 -3.36 13.27 -9.03
CA LYS A 89 -2.97 14.43 -9.85
C LYS A 89 -1.65 14.25 -10.61
N LEU A 90 -0.77 13.35 -10.14
CA LEU A 90 0.55 13.08 -10.71
C LEU A 90 0.57 11.76 -11.51
N SER A 91 -0.53 11.02 -11.53
CA SER A 91 -0.61 9.74 -12.23
C SER A 91 -0.95 9.92 -13.70
N LEU A 92 -0.38 9.06 -14.55
CA LEU A 92 -0.79 8.96 -15.96
C LEU A 92 -2.26 8.52 -16.05
N SER A 93 -2.95 9.00 -17.08
CA SER A 93 -4.34 8.59 -17.34
C SER A 93 -4.44 7.09 -17.57
N ASN A 94 -5.45 6.47 -16.98
CA ASN A 94 -5.72 5.05 -17.16
C ASN A 94 -7.21 4.80 -17.46
N LEU A 95 -7.49 3.66 -18.10
CA LEU A 95 -8.83 3.34 -18.59
C LEU A 95 -9.85 3.21 -17.45
N SER A 96 -9.44 2.63 -16.34
CA SER A 96 -10.31 2.36 -15.19
C SER A 96 -10.78 3.64 -14.52
N THR A 97 -9.85 4.51 -14.15
CA THR A 97 -10.16 5.78 -13.48
C THR A 97 -10.87 6.73 -14.44
N THR A 98 -10.47 6.76 -15.72
CA THR A 98 -11.17 7.57 -16.72
C THR A 98 -12.62 7.10 -16.91
N ALA A 99 -12.90 5.78 -16.96
CA ALA A 99 -14.25 5.26 -17.05
C ALA A 99 -15.10 5.57 -15.81
N LEU A 100 -14.50 5.52 -14.61
CA LEU A 100 -15.18 5.91 -13.37
C LEU A 100 -15.51 7.41 -13.36
N CYS A 101 -14.55 8.28 -13.66
CA CYS A 101 -14.76 9.73 -13.72
C CYS A 101 -15.79 10.10 -14.80
N TRP A 102 -15.69 9.50 -15.99
CA TRP A 102 -16.70 9.67 -17.05
C TRP A 102 -18.11 9.31 -16.58
N SER A 103 -18.25 8.23 -15.81
CA SER A 103 -19.52 7.77 -15.25
C SER A 103 -20.15 8.79 -14.29
N VAL A 104 -19.32 9.53 -13.51
CA VAL A 104 -19.81 10.57 -12.56
C VAL A 104 -20.65 11.61 -13.28
N PHE A 105 -20.17 12.12 -14.44
CA PHE A 105 -20.85 13.18 -15.19
C PHE A 105 -22.20 12.76 -15.76
N TYR A 106 -22.49 11.47 -15.80
CA TYR A 106 -23.79 10.93 -16.20
C TYR A 106 -24.72 10.60 -15.03
N VAL A 107 -24.12 10.30 -13.86
CA VAL A 107 -24.91 10.03 -12.66
C VAL A 107 -25.33 11.32 -11.98
N VAL A 108 -24.42 12.28 -11.79
CA VAL A 108 -24.75 13.55 -11.11
C VAL A 108 -25.68 14.41 -11.97
N GLN A 109 -26.72 14.95 -11.34
CA GLN A 109 -27.70 15.79 -12.02
C GLN A 109 -27.02 16.97 -12.73
N ASN A 110 -27.38 17.20 -14.00
CA ASN A 110 -26.80 18.24 -14.85
C ASN A 110 -25.27 18.12 -15.11
N GLY A 111 -24.61 17.02 -14.70
CA GLY A 111 -23.17 16.86 -14.88
C GLY A 111 -22.72 16.97 -16.34
N GLN A 112 -23.44 16.35 -17.27
CA GLN A 112 -23.14 16.42 -18.71
C GLN A 112 -23.33 17.84 -19.27
N THR A 113 -24.39 18.52 -18.89
CA THR A 113 -24.71 19.88 -19.38
C THR A 113 -23.79 20.94 -18.78
N LYS A 114 -23.31 20.73 -17.56
CA LYS A 114 -22.34 21.61 -16.89
C LYS A 114 -20.92 21.47 -17.48
N TYR A 115 -20.54 20.26 -17.94
CA TYR A 115 -19.18 19.94 -18.41
C TYR A 115 -19.13 19.24 -19.78
N PRO A 116 -19.79 19.77 -20.85
CA PRO A 116 -19.95 19.04 -22.12
C PRO A 116 -18.62 18.77 -22.83
N ALA A 117 -17.70 19.74 -22.83
CA ALA A 117 -16.39 19.59 -23.47
C ALA A 117 -15.52 18.53 -22.77
N LEU A 118 -15.62 18.44 -21.44
CA LEU A 118 -14.87 17.48 -20.65
C LEU A 118 -15.39 16.05 -20.91
N VAL A 119 -16.71 15.86 -20.95
CA VAL A 119 -17.32 14.57 -21.28
C VAL A 119 -16.90 14.13 -22.69
N PHE A 120 -16.94 15.04 -23.67
CA PHE A 120 -16.49 14.76 -25.03
C PHE A 120 -15.01 14.33 -25.09
N ASN A 121 -14.13 15.04 -24.37
CA ASN A 121 -12.70 14.70 -24.34
C ASN A 121 -12.46 13.34 -23.67
N ALA A 122 -13.16 13.04 -22.58
CA ALA A 122 -13.09 11.74 -21.90
C ALA A 122 -13.53 10.60 -22.84
N GLU A 123 -14.61 10.76 -23.57
CA GLU A 123 -15.06 9.79 -24.56
C GLU A 123 -14.07 9.60 -25.70
N LYS A 124 -13.47 10.68 -26.18
CA LYS A 124 -12.40 10.64 -27.18
C LYS A 124 -11.20 9.86 -26.66
N TRP A 125 -10.76 10.14 -25.42
CA TRP A 125 -9.67 9.44 -24.77
C TRP A 125 -9.96 7.94 -24.62
N ILE A 126 -11.16 7.57 -24.13
CA ILE A 126 -11.60 6.16 -24.01
C ILE A 126 -11.60 5.47 -25.37
N LYS A 127 -12.11 6.11 -26.42
CA LYS A 127 -12.09 5.57 -27.80
C LYS A 127 -10.67 5.29 -28.30
N GLN A 128 -9.71 6.18 -27.99
CA GLN A 128 -8.32 6.02 -28.39
C GLN A 128 -7.63 4.84 -27.69
N HIS A 129 -7.97 4.57 -26.43
CA HIS A 129 -7.27 3.57 -25.60
C HIS A 129 -8.00 2.22 -25.51
N ALA A 130 -9.31 2.20 -25.61
CA ALA A 130 -10.11 0.97 -25.65
C ALA A 130 -10.52 0.55 -27.08
N GLY A 131 -10.33 1.42 -28.06
CA GLY A 131 -10.78 1.26 -29.44
C GLY A 131 -12.18 1.82 -29.68
N ARG A 132 -13.13 1.55 -28.80
CA ARG A 132 -14.51 2.04 -28.88
C ARG A 132 -15.11 2.15 -27.47
N ILE A 133 -16.24 2.90 -27.35
CA ILE A 133 -16.97 3.04 -26.07
C ILE A 133 -18.13 2.04 -25.93
N GLU A 134 -18.48 1.32 -27.00
CA GLU A 134 -19.54 0.33 -26.93
C GLU A 134 -19.18 -0.80 -25.94
N PRO A 135 -20.16 -1.29 -25.17
CA PRO A 135 -19.88 -2.22 -24.07
C PRO A 135 -19.13 -3.50 -24.47
N HIS A 136 -19.38 -4.02 -25.67
CA HIS A 136 -18.73 -5.24 -26.16
C HIS A 136 -17.21 -5.08 -26.45
N ILE A 137 -16.71 -3.83 -26.52
CA ILE A 137 -15.30 -3.50 -26.66
C ILE A 137 -14.73 -2.94 -25.35
N LEU A 138 -15.42 -1.98 -24.72
CA LEU A 138 -14.98 -1.33 -23.50
C LEU A 138 -14.81 -2.33 -22.33
N VAL A 139 -15.79 -3.23 -22.14
CA VAL A 139 -15.76 -4.19 -21.04
C VAL A 139 -14.57 -5.16 -21.12
N PRO A 140 -14.30 -5.83 -22.26
CA PRO A 140 -13.08 -6.63 -22.40
C PRO A 140 -11.79 -5.84 -22.16
N SER A 141 -11.71 -4.58 -22.60
CA SER A 141 -10.54 -3.73 -22.41
C SER A 141 -10.29 -3.44 -20.92
N ILE A 142 -11.34 -3.13 -20.14
CA ILE A 142 -11.25 -2.98 -18.68
C ILE A 142 -10.84 -4.30 -18.02
N ILE A 143 -11.45 -5.44 -18.42
CA ILE A 143 -11.14 -6.75 -17.84
C ILE A 143 -9.68 -7.15 -18.11
N THR A 144 -9.18 -6.88 -19.31
CA THR A 144 -7.80 -7.25 -19.70
C THR A 144 -6.76 -6.60 -18.80
N ARG A 145 -7.01 -5.37 -18.30
CA ARG A 145 -6.13 -4.67 -17.35
C ARG A 145 -5.92 -5.48 -16.05
N TYR A 146 -6.95 -6.21 -15.60
CA TYR A 146 -6.92 -6.95 -14.33
C TYR A 146 -6.83 -8.47 -14.50
N GLY A 147 -6.89 -8.97 -15.73
CA GLY A 147 -6.85 -10.40 -16.03
C GLY A 147 -7.98 -11.17 -15.35
N ASN A 148 -7.61 -12.23 -14.63
CA ASN A 148 -8.59 -13.07 -13.91
C ASN A 148 -9.03 -12.47 -12.56
N ASP A 149 -8.39 -11.41 -12.09
CA ASP A 149 -8.75 -10.76 -10.83
C ASP A 149 -10.02 -9.91 -11.02
N ARG A 150 -11.11 -10.32 -10.37
CA ARG A 150 -12.40 -9.63 -10.40
C ARG A 150 -12.52 -8.57 -9.30
N THR A 151 -11.58 -8.47 -8.40
CA THR A 151 -11.58 -7.54 -7.26
C THR A 151 -11.75 -6.09 -7.71
N PHE A 152 -11.12 -5.71 -8.83
CA PHE A 152 -11.21 -4.36 -9.39
C PHE A 152 -12.19 -4.26 -10.55
N SER A 153 -12.21 -5.23 -11.47
CA SER A 153 -13.07 -5.14 -12.66
C SER A 153 -14.56 -5.18 -12.33
N ALA A 154 -15.00 -6.00 -11.37
CA ALA A 154 -16.41 -6.09 -11.02
C ALA A 154 -17.00 -4.78 -10.47
N PRO A 155 -16.39 -4.08 -9.49
CA PRO A 155 -16.91 -2.80 -8.99
C PRO A 155 -16.88 -1.69 -10.06
N ILE A 156 -15.85 -1.63 -10.91
CA ILE A 156 -15.77 -0.65 -12.00
C ILE A 156 -16.93 -0.85 -12.98
N LEU A 157 -17.15 -2.09 -13.43
CA LEU A 157 -18.23 -2.42 -14.35
C LEU A 157 -19.61 -2.18 -13.71
N MET A 158 -19.76 -2.42 -12.41
CA MET A 158 -20.99 -2.11 -11.68
C MET A 158 -21.28 -0.60 -11.71
N MET A 159 -20.31 0.24 -11.41
CA MET A 159 -20.49 1.69 -11.46
C MET A 159 -20.82 2.18 -12.88
N CYS A 160 -20.14 1.66 -13.90
CA CYS A 160 -20.46 1.94 -15.30
C CYS A 160 -21.89 1.50 -15.67
N ALA A 161 -22.38 0.36 -15.16
CA ALA A 161 -23.75 -0.11 -15.38
C ALA A 161 -24.77 0.80 -14.69
N ILE A 162 -24.53 1.20 -13.43
CA ILE A 162 -25.36 2.17 -12.70
C ILE A 162 -25.45 3.51 -13.43
N ALA A 163 -24.34 3.95 -14.03
CA ALA A 163 -24.27 5.19 -14.81
C ALA A 163 -24.87 5.07 -16.23
N GLY A 164 -25.40 3.90 -16.63
CA GLY A 164 -25.93 3.66 -17.97
C GLY A 164 -24.87 3.60 -19.08
N ARG A 165 -23.57 3.52 -18.71
CA ARG A 165 -22.45 3.50 -19.68
C ARG A 165 -22.30 2.16 -20.39
N LEU A 166 -22.98 1.12 -19.93
CA LEU A 166 -22.97 -0.22 -20.52
C LEU A 166 -24.28 -0.55 -21.26
N GLY A 167 -25.07 0.48 -21.63
CA GLY A 167 -26.35 0.37 -22.33
C GLY A 167 -27.50 -0.14 -21.44
N ASP A 168 -28.71 -0.29 -22.01
CA ASP A 168 -29.94 -0.61 -21.28
C ASP A 168 -29.86 -1.92 -20.47
N ASN A 169 -29.14 -2.90 -21.00
CA ASN A 169 -28.87 -4.18 -20.32
C ASN A 169 -27.47 -4.21 -19.65
N GLY A 170 -26.98 -3.09 -19.13
CA GLY A 170 -25.62 -2.94 -18.61
C GLY A 170 -25.24 -3.97 -17.55
N TRP A 171 -26.18 -4.39 -16.72
CA TRP A 171 -25.95 -5.39 -15.67
C TRP A 171 -25.54 -6.77 -16.19
N LYS A 172 -25.76 -7.12 -17.46
CA LYS A 172 -25.25 -8.37 -18.05
C LYS A 172 -23.72 -8.44 -18.08
N TRP A 173 -23.05 -7.28 -18.12
CA TRP A 173 -21.60 -7.14 -18.18
C TRP A 173 -20.95 -7.20 -16.79
N VAL A 174 -21.72 -6.99 -15.72
CA VAL A 174 -21.22 -7.11 -14.35
C VAL A 174 -21.13 -8.59 -14.00
N PRO A 175 -19.96 -9.10 -13.58
CA PRO A 175 -19.84 -10.51 -13.21
C PRO A 175 -20.72 -10.84 -11.99
N GLN A 176 -21.38 -11.99 -12.04
CA GLN A 176 -22.13 -12.47 -10.89
C GLN A 176 -21.17 -13.04 -9.84
N LEU A 177 -20.95 -12.31 -8.77
CA LEU A 177 -20.16 -12.80 -7.65
C LEU A 177 -21.01 -13.74 -6.78
N PRO A 178 -20.43 -14.87 -6.32
CA PRO A 178 -21.18 -15.92 -5.60
C PRO A 178 -21.36 -15.55 -4.11
N PHE A 179 -22.14 -14.51 -3.82
CA PHE A 179 -22.35 -14.00 -2.47
C PHE A 179 -22.97 -15.03 -1.53
N GLU A 180 -23.72 -15.98 -2.05
CA GLU A 180 -24.31 -17.10 -1.32
C GLU A 180 -23.27 -17.94 -0.59
N LEU A 181 -22.05 -18.04 -1.11
CA LEU A 181 -20.96 -18.76 -0.45
C LEU A 181 -20.53 -18.09 0.86
N SER A 182 -20.66 -16.78 0.97
CA SER A 182 -20.29 -16.06 2.19
C SER A 182 -21.19 -16.36 3.41
N ALA A 183 -22.30 -17.06 3.20
CA ALA A 183 -23.10 -17.63 4.29
C ALA A 183 -22.40 -18.79 5.03
N LEU A 184 -21.33 -19.37 4.43
CA LEU A 184 -20.50 -20.37 5.09
C LEU A 184 -19.58 -19.70 6.13
N PRO A 185 -19.26 -20.41 7.23
CA PRO A 185 -18.35 -19.88 8.24
C PRO A 185 -16.95 -19.58 7.69
N GLN A 186 -16.28 -18.52 8.15
CA GLN A 186 -14.87 -18.20 7.78
C GLN A 186 -13.91 -19.37 7.99
N LYS A 187 -14.12 -20.17 9.06
CA LYS A 187 -13.32 -21.38 9.34
C LYS A 187 -13.35 -22.40 8.20
N PHE A 188 -14.44 -22.47 7.43
CA PHE A 188 -14.53 -23.33 6.25
C PHE A 188 -13.52 -22.87 5.19
N PHE A 189 -13.48 -21.59 4.86
CA PHE A 189 -12.55 -21.03 3.88
C PHE A 189 -11.09 -21.16 4.33
N ALA A 190 -10.82 -20.97 5.62
CA ALA A 190 -9.50 -21.21 6.20
C ALA A 190 -9.08 -22.68 6.06
N GLY A 191 -9.99 -23.64 6.28
CA GLY A 191 -9.74 -25.06 6.12
C GLY A 191 -9.38 -25.48 4.69
N VAL A 192 -10.05 -24.92 3.69
CA VAL A 192 -9.74 -25.12 2.27
C VAL A 192 -8.65 -24.19 1.73
N LYS A 193 -7.97 -23.43 2.60
CA LYS A 193 -6.89 -22.47 2.28
C LYS A 193 -7.32 -21.33 1.34
N MET A 194 -8.52 -20.83 1.51
CA MET A 194 -9.05 -19.65 0.81
C MET A 194 -9.37 -18.46 1.74
N PRO A 195 -8.53 -18.13 2.73
CA PRO A 195 -8.83 -17.02 3.64
C PRO A 195 -8.86 -15.66 2.94
N VAL A 196 -8.22 -15.54 1.77
CA VAL A 196 -8.26 -14.36 0.90
C VAL A 196 -9.67 -13.89 0.55
N VAL A 197 -10.65 -14.77 0.52
CA VAL A 197 -12.08 -14.44 0.31
C VAL A 197 -12.57 -13.48 1.41
N SER A 198 -12.03 -13.56 2.63
CA SER A 198 -12.42 -12.69 3.73
C SER A 198 -12.15 -11.20 3.44
N TYR A 199 -11.06 -10.88 2.76
CA TYR A 199 -10.71 -9.49 2.40
C TYR A 199 -11.65 -8.90 1.34
N ALA A 200 -12.18 -9.72 0.45
CA ALA A 200 -13.11 -9.32 -0.60
C ALA A 200 -14.59 -9.42 -0.19
N LEU A 201 -14.91 -9.94 1.01
CA LEU A 201 -16.28 -10.24 1.44
C LEU A 201 -17.28 -9.08 1.26
N PRO A 202 -17.02 -7.82 1.69
CA PRO A 202 -18.01 -6.77 1.56
C PRO A 202 -18.37 -6.48 0.11
N ALA A 203 -17.38 -6.38 -0.77
CA ALA A 203 -17.61 -6.19 -2.19
C ALA A 203 -18.28 -7.40 -2.84
N LEU A 204 -17.83 -8.61 -2.50
CA LEU A 204 -18.42 -9.85 -3.01
C LEU A 204 -19.90 -9.96 -2.67
N VAL A 205 -20.27 -9.68 -1.43
CA VAL A 205 -21.68 -9.74 -0.97
C VAL A 205 -22.47 -8.62 -1.62
N ALA A 206 -22.04 -7.36 -1.49
CA ALA A 206 -22.82 -6.22 -1.96
C ALA A 206 -23.00 -6.24 -3.48
N ILE A 207 -21.91 -6.39 -4.25
CA ILE A 207 -21.96 -6.40 -5.72
C ILE A 207 -22.68 -7.66 -6.24
N GLY A 208 -22.47 -8.82 -5.62
CA GLY A 208 -23.18 -10.04 -5.96
C GLY A 208 -24.68 -9.92 -5.78
N GLN A 209 -25.14 -9.30 -4.68
CA GLN A 209 -26.56 -9.02 -4.45
C GLN A 209 -27.11 -7.97 -5.42
N ALA A 210 -26.36 -6.87 -5.67
CA ALA A 210 -26.76 -5.85 -6.63
C ALA A 210 -26.96 -6.46 -8.03
N ARG A 211 -25.98 -7.24 -8.49
CA ARG A 211 -26.08 -7.94 -9.78
C ARG A 211 -27.29 -8.88 -9.84
N TYR A 212 -27.52 -9.67 -8.78
CA TYR A 212 -28.65 -10.58 -8.71
C TYR A 212 -30.00 -9.85 -8.67
N SER A 213 -30.10 -8.73 -7.96
CA SER A 213 -31.34 -7.93 -7.85
C SER A 213 -31.71 -7.27 -9.18
N ASN A 214 -30.72 -6.74 -9.92
CA ASN A 214 -30.95 -6.03 -11.17
C ASN A 214 -31.04 -6.98 -12.40
N LEU A 215 -30.43 -8.16 -12.32
CA LEU A 215 -30.54 -9.19 -13.37
C LEU A 215 -30.50 -10.59 -12.73
N PRO A 216 -31.65 -11.14 -12.30
CA PRO A 216 -31.74 -12.43 -11.65
C PRO A 216 -31.28 -13.59 -12.54
N SER A 217 -30.67 -14.62 -11.92
CA SER A 217 -30.31 -15.85 -12.63
C SER A 217 -31.55 -16.58 -13.19
N GLY A 218 -31.38 -17.21 -14.35
CA GLY A 218 -32.40 -18.12 -14.90
C GLY A 218 -32.48 -19.46 -14.17
N ASN A 219 -31.43 -19.87 -13.46
CA ASN A 219 -31.35 -21.16 -12.77
C ASN A 219 -32.15 -21.17 -11.45
N PHE A 220 -33.10 -22.08 -11.32
CA PHE A 220 -33.98 -22.20 -10.13
C PHE A 220 -33.20 -22.50 -8.84
N LEU A 221 -32.22 -23.39 -8.88
CA LEU A 221 -31.44 -23.74 -7.70
C LEU A 221 -30.62 -22.54 -7.20
N GLN A 222 -30.01 -21.80 -8.11
CA GLN A 222 -29.29 -20.57 -7.75
C GLN A 222 -30.22 -19.52 -7.16
N LYS A 223 -31.42 -19.32 -7.73
CA LYS A 223 -32.44 -18.42 -7.17
C LYS A 223 -32.81 -18.83 -5.74
N PHE A 224 -33.04 -20.11 -5.51
CA PHE A 224 -33.40 -20.64 -4.19
C PHE A 224 -32.30 -20.37 -3.16
N PHE A 225 -31.04 -20.76 -3.43
CA PHE A 225 -29.93 -20.57 -2.49
C PHE A 225 -29.63 -19.06 -2.26
N ARG A 226 -29.68 -18.22 -3.29
CA ARG A 226 -29.48 -16.79 -3.16
C ARG A 226 -30.58 -16.11 -2.36
N SER A 227 -31.83 -16.51 -2.57
CA SER A 227 -32.95 -16.01 -1.78
C SER A 227 -32.81 -16.37 -0.30
N LEU A 228 -32.43 -17.61 0.00
CA LEU A 228 -32.25 -18.09 1.37
C LEU A 228 -31.08 -17.43 2.11
N THR A 229 -30.01 -17.08 1.40
CA THR A 229 -28.78 -16.54 2.01
C THR A 229 -28.71 -15.01 2.02
N LYS A 230 -29.60 -14.31 1.31
CA LYS A 230 -29.57 -12.87 1.09
C LYS A 230 -29.47 -12.06 2.39
N GLU A 231 -30.39 -12.27 3.32
CA GLU A 231 -30.42 -11.50 4.58
C GLU A 231 -29.25 -11.91 5.50
N ARG A 232 -28.91 -13.20 5.55
CA ARG A 232 -27.78 -13.69 6.35
C ARG A 232 -26.44 -13.06 5.91
N THR A 233 -26.24 -12.87 4.61
CA THR A 233 -25.01 -12.27 4.08
C THR A 233 -24.98 -10.76 4.29
N LEU A 234 -26.12 -10.06 4.35
CA LEU A 234 -26.20 -8.66 4.77
C LEU A 234 -25.86 -8.49 6.25
N GLU A 235 -26.37 -9.34 7.12
CA GLU A 235 -26.00 -9.31 8.55
C GLU A 235 -24.51 -9.60 8.74
N LEU A 236 -23.90 -10.46 7.91
CA LEU A 236 -22.46 -10.70 7.95
C LEU A 236 -21.66 -9.42 7.66
N ILE A 237 -21.94 -8.72 6.55
CA ILE A 237 -21.20 -7.49 6.22
C ILE A 237 -21.43 -6.38 7.24
N LYS A 238 -22.62 -6.30 7.86
CA LYS A 238 -22.88 -5.41 8.99
C LYS A 238 -22.01 -5.75 10.20
N LYS A 239 -21.92 -7.05 10.55
CA LYS A 239 -21.11 -7.51 11.69
C LYS A 239 -19.62 -7.20 11.54
N ILE A 240 -19.09 -7.31 10.31
CA ILE A 240 -17.67 -7.09 10.03
C ILE A 240 -17.33 -5.64 9.66
N GLN A 241 -18.32 -4.72 9.61
CA GLN A 241 -18.07 -3.31 9.34
C GLN A 241 -17.29 -2.69 10.51
N PRO A 242 -16.16 -2.01 10.23
CA PRO A 242 -15.39 -1.33 11.26
C PRO A 242 -16.19 -0.23 11.96
N TYR A 243 -15.78 0.17 13.17
CA TYR A 243 -16.41 1.28 13.90
C TYR A 243 -16.30 2.62 13.17
N SER A 244 -15.29 2.80 12.32
CA SER A 244 -15.17 3.96 11.43
C SER A 244 -16.30 4.03 10.39
N GLY A 245 -16.96 2.91 10.09
CA GLY A 245 -17.90 2.73 8.99
C GLY A 245 -17.21 2.38 7.66
N GLY A 246 -15.89 2.55 7.56
CA GLY A 246 -15.10 2.33 6.35
C GLY A 246 -14.47 0.94 6.27
N TYR A 247 -14.84 0.13 5.31
CA TYR A 247 -14.16 -1.14 5.06
C TYR A 247 -12.72 -0.92 4.62
N LEU A 248 -11.78 -1.49 5.36
CA LEU A 248 -10.32 -1.33 5.17
C LEU A 248 -9.85 0.15 5.23
N GLU A 249 -10.61 1.04 5.84
CA GLU A 249 -10.43 2.51 5.79
C GLU A 249 -10.40 3.07 4.35
N ALA A 250 -10.77 2.25 3.36
CA ALA A 250 -10.69 2.56 1.95
C ALA A 250 -11.98 3.21 1.43
N VAL A 251 -11.87 4.44 0.94
CA VAL A 251 -13.01 5.18 0.37
C VAL A 251 -13.61 4.48 -0.85
N PRO A 252 -12.83 3.97 -1.83
CA PRO A 252 -13.42 3.31 -2.99
C PRO A 252 -14.20 2.04 -2.61
N LEU A 253 -13.64 1.19 -1.75
CA LEU A 253 -14.31 -0.05 -1.35
C LEU A 253 -15.64 0.24 -0.65
N THR A 254 -15.63 1.18 0.30
CA THR A 254 -16.83 1.58 1.05
C THR A 254 -17.87 2.21 0.14
N SER A 255 -17.43 3.03 -0.83
CA SER A 255 -18.31 3.62 -1.84
C SER A 255 -18.94 2.58 -2.77
N PHE A 256 -18.18 1.58 -3.23
CA PHE A 256 -18.73 0.50 -4.06
C PHE A 256 -19.74 -0.36 -3.30
N VAL A 257 -19.50 -0.65 -2.01
CA VAL A 257 -20.48 -1.35 -1.16
C VAL A 257 -21.76 -0.51 -1.02
N THR A 258 -21.62 0.79 -0.79
CA THR A 258 -22.74 1.74 -0.69
C THR A 258 -23.55 1.76 -1.99
N MET A 259 -22.89 1.99 -3.15
CA MET A 259 -23.55 1.99 -4.46
C MET A 259 -24.30 0.68 -4.73
N ALA A 260 -23.66 -0.45 -4.42
CA ALA A 260 -24.25 -1.77 -4.62
C ALA A 260 -25.54 -1.95 -3.80
N LEU A 261 -25.50 -1.63 -2.51
CA LEU A 261 -26.66 -1.77 -1.64
C LEU A 261 -27.79 -0.81 -2.02
N VAL A 262 -27.48 0.45 -2.36
CA VAL A 262 -28.48 1.41 -2.83
C VAL A 262 -29.12 0.92 -4.14
N SER A 263 -28.35 0.42 -5.09
CA SER A 263 -28.85 -0.08 -6.39
C SER A 263 -29.79 -1.28 -6.29
N CYS A 264 -29.78 -2.00 -5.16
CA CYS A 264 -30.71 -3.09 -4.88
C CYS A 264 -31.79 -2.74 -3.84
N GLY A 265 -32.07 -1.43 -3.63
CA GLY A 265 -33.14 -0.91 -2.78
C GLY A 265 -32.84 -0.98 -1.28
N ARG A 266 -31.57 -1.04 -0.88
CA ARG A 266 -31.13 -1.14 0.53
C ARG A 266 -30.48 0.14 1.05
N ALA A 267 -30.89 1.31 0.58
CA ALA A 267 -30.30 2.60 0.96
C ALA A 267 -30.37 2.90 2.47
N GLU A 268 -31.38 2.38 3.16
CA GLU A 268 -31.55 2.58 4.61
C GLU A 268 -30.89 1.50 5.47
N HIS A 269 -30.22 0.55 4.85
CA HIS A 269 -29.51 -0.51 5.59
C HIS A 269 -28.43 0.09 6.51
N PRO A 270 -28.25 -0.40 7.75
CA PRO A 270 -27.25 0.14 8.68
C PRO A 270 -25.84 0.28 8.08
N VAL A 271 -25.42 -0.67 7.27
CA VAL A 271 -24.14 -0.62 6.54
C VAL A 271 -24.03 0.66 5.70
N VAL A 272 -25.09 1.03 4.98
CA VAL A 272 -25.09 2.24 4.15
C VAL A 272 -25.00 3.50 5.02
N LYS A 273 -25.75 3.53 6.13
CA LYS A 273 -25.75 4.68 7.06
C LYS A 273 -24.36 4.95 7.63
N GLU A 274 -23.68 3.90 8.11
CA GLU A 274 -22.31 4.04 8.64
C GLU A 274 -21.28 4.32 7.52
N ALA A 275 -21.43 3.71 6.34
CA ALA A 275 -20.59 4.01 5.19
C ALA A 275 -20.72 5.47 4.73
N VAL A 276 -21.93 6.04 4.71
CA VAL A 276 -22.15 7.46 4.38
C VAL A 276 -21.45 8.36 5.40
N LYS A 277 -21.52 8.07 6.70
CA LYS A 277 -20.78 8.83 7.72
C LYS A 277 -19.27 8.80 7.45
N PHE A 278 -18.73 7.62 7.14
CA PHE A 278 -17.32 7.46 6.80
C PHE A 278 -16.95 8.27 5.55
N ILE A 279 -17.71 8.13 4.46
CA ILE A 279 -17.42 8.84 3.20
C ILE A 279 -17.48 10.36 3.42
N THR A 280 -18.49 10.87 4.14
CA THR A 280 -18.63 12.31 4.39
C THR A 280 -17.55 12.87 5.31
N SER A 281 -17.16 12.11 6.35
CA SER A 281 -16.08 12.53 7.25
C SER A 281 -14.68 12.43 6.63
N SER A 282 -14.51 11.63 5.58
CA SER A 282 -13.26 11.49 4.83
C SER A 282 -13.11 12.53 3.71
N ALA A 283 -14.12 13.36 3.46
CA ALA A 283 -14.07 14.43 2.47
C ALA A 283 -13.02 15.48 2.85
N ARG A 284 -12.25 15.91 1.88
CA ARG A 284 -11.22 16.94 2.05
C ARG A 284 -11.77 18.33 1.76
N LYS A 285 -11.10 19.34 2.28
CA LYS A 285 -11.48 20.75 2.08
C LYS A 285 -11.52 21.18 0.61
N ASP A 286 -10.76 20.52 -0.26
CA ASP A 286 -10.72 20.80 -1.70
C ASP A 286 -11.83 20.05 -2.49
N GLY A 287 -12.70 19.30 -1.82
CA GLY A 287 -13.79 18.52 -2.42
C GLY A 287 -13.35 17.14 -2.91
N SER A 288 -12.14 16.69 -2.61
CA SER A 288 -11.64 15.38 -3.02
C SER A 288 -11.67 14.35 -1.90
N TRP A 289 -11.37 13.11 -2.26
CA TRP A 289 -11.10 12.00 -1.34
C TRP A 289 -9.77 11.33 -1.64
N ALA A 290 -9.07 10.89 -0.60
CA ALA A 290 -7.94 10.00 -0.73
C ALA A 290 -8.40 8.54 -0.88
N ILE A 291 -7.45 7.66 -1.22
CA ILE A 291 -7.73 6.22 -1.36
C ILE A 291 -7.99 5.56 0.00
N ASP A 292 -7.32 6.02 1.04
CA ASP A 292 -7.40 5.53 2.41
C ASP A 292 -7.41 6.72 3.39
N THR A 293 -7.75 6.49 4.66
CA THR A 293 -7.82 7.55 5.67
C THR A 293 -6.44 8.05 6.06
N ASN A 294 -5.54 7.15 6.48
CA ASN A 294 -4.14 7.46 6.79
C ASN A 294 -3.28 6.18 6.83
N LEU A 295 -1.96 6.37 6.84
CA LEU A 295 -0.96 5.32 7.00
C LEU A 295 -0.15 5.51 8.30
N ALA A 296 -0.80 5.90 9.39
CA ALA A 296 -0.13 6.40 10.58
C ALA A 296 0.86 5.40 11.21
N VAL A 297 0.54 4.10 11.27
CA VAL A 297 1.46 3.10 11.81
C VAL A 297 2.63 2.88 10.87
N TRP A 298 2.35 2.71 9.57
CA TRP A 298 3.36 2.55 8.53
C TRP A 298 4.36 3.71 8.49
N LEU A 299 3.86 4.94 8.42
CA LEU A 299 4.71 6.13 8.35
C LEU A 299 5.50 6.38 9.64
N THR A 300 4.92 6.09 10.79
CA THR A 300 5.62 6.21 12.08
C THR A 300 6.75 5.20 12.17
N THR A 301 6.51 3.94 11.81
CA THR A 301 7.56 2.91 11.84
C THR A 301 8.67 3.18 10.83
N LEU A 302 8.32 3.62 9.61
CA LEU A 302 9.29 4.03 8.60
C LEU A 302 10.13 5.23 9.07
N SER A 303 9.51 6.26 9.64
CA SER A 303 10.20 7.46 10.14
C SER A 303 11.17 7.11 11.25
N ILE A 304 10.76 6.30 12.24
CA ILE A 304 11.63 5.81 13.29
C ILE A 304 12.77 4.99 12.68
N ASN A 305 12.49 4.10 11.75
CA ASN A 305 13.50 3.28 11.11
C ASN A 305 14.52 4.11 10.32
N ALA A 306 14.11 5.21 9.71
CA ALA A 306 15.01 6.14 9.03
C ALA A 306 15.86 6.95 10.03
N ILE A 307 15.24 7.58 11.04
CA ILE A 307 15.93 8.47 11.98
C ILE A 307 16.83 7.69 12.93
N CYS A 308 16.41 6.51 13.40
CA CYS A 308 17.14 5.68 14.33
C CYS A 308 18.17 4.74 13.67
N ASP A 309 18.43 4.90 12.36
CA ASP A 309 19.43 4.11 11.65
C ASP A 309 20.86 4.54 11.95
N ALA A 310 21.26 4.29 13.19
CA ALA A 310 22.56 4.61 13.74
C ALA A 310 22.88 3.62 14.88
N LYS A 311 24.16 3.51 15.28
CA LYS A 311 24.52 2.71 16.45
C LYS A 311 23.75 3.20 17.69
N PRO A 312 23.35 2.32 18.63
CA PRO A 312 22.62 2.73 19.84
C PRO A 312 23.30 3.84 20.65
N SER A 313 24.64 3.84 20.71
CA SER A 313 25.47 4.85 21.39
C SER A 313 25.54 6.21 20.67
N GLN A 314 25.03 6.31 19.43
CA GLN A 314 25.05 7.56 18.68
C GLN A 314 23.76 8.34 18.96
N GLU A 315 23.89 9.61 19.30
CA GLU A 315 22.74 10.51 19.50
C GLU A 315 21.88 10.64 18.23
N ILE A 316 20.59 10.74 18.45
CA ILE A 316 19.58 10.97 17.41
C ILE A 316 18.71 12.17 17.84
N PRO A 317 18.16 12.93 16.91
CA PRO A 317 17.41 14.14 17.20
C PRO A 317 15.94 13.85 17.61
N ILE A 318 15.71 12.80 18.39
CA ILE A 318 14.40 12.51 19.01
C ILE A 318 14.61 12.55 20.53
N PRO A 319 13.90 13.40 21.27
CA PRO A 319 13.94 13.43 22.73
C PRO A 319 13.58 12.06 23.35
N LYS A 320 14.16 11.74 24.51
CA LYS A 320 13.91 10.45 25.19
C LYS A 320 12.43 10.23 25.53
N GLU A 321 11.74 11.28 25.91
CA GLU A 321 10.31 11.28 26.20
C GLU A 321 9.49 10.90 24.96
N ASP A 322 9.82 11.47 23.82
CA ASP A 322 9.19 11.16 22.54
C ASP A 322 9.48 9.72 22.10
N MET A 323 10.72 9.24 22.30
CA MET A 323 11.06 7.84 22.03
C MET A 323 10.23 6.89 22.90
N SER A 324 10.09 7.20 24.18
CA SER A 324 9.27 6.41 25.12
C SER A 324 7.79 6.42 24.76
N PHE A 325 7.27 7.58 24.32
CA PHE A 325 5.90 7.69 23.81
C PHE A 325 5.70 6.85 22.55
N LEU A 326 6.55 6.99 21.54
CA LEU A 326 6.46 6.27 20.27
C LEU A 326 6.57 4.75 20.49
N PHE A 327 7.47 4.32 21.37
CA PHE A 327 7.60 2.91 21.73
C PHE A 327 6.31 2.34 22.31
N LYS A 328 5.71 3.01 23.30
CA LYS A 328 4.43 2.60 23.90
C LYS A 328 3.30 2.65 22.87
N TRP A 329 3.28 3.68 22.04
CA TRP A 329 2.25 3.85 21.01
C TRP A 329 2.27 2.69 20.00
N ILE A 330 3.46 2.29 19.48
CA ILE A 330 3.59 1.15 18.56
C ILE A 330 3.18 -0.16 19.23
N LEU A 331 3.60 -0.39 20.50
CA LEU A 331 3.19 -1.58 21.25
C LEU A 331 1.66 -1.69 21.39
N ASN A 332 0.98 -0.56 21.53
CA ASN A 332 -0.49 -0.50 21.66
C ASN A 332 -1.21 -0.76 20.33
N GLN A 333 -0.55 -0.61 19.17
CA GLN A 333 -1.15 -0.91 17.85
C GLN A 333 -1.13 -2.40 17.51
N GLN A 334 -0.43 -3.24 18.31
CA GLN A 334 -0.41 -4.68 18.07
C GLN A 334 -1.81 -5.30 18.28
N TYR A 335 -2.30 -6.05 17.31
CA TYR A 335 -3.52 -6.82 17.45
C TYR A 335 -3.35 -7.93 18.49
N ARG A 336 -4.21 -7.94 19.50
CA ARG A 336 -4.16 -8.90 20.62
C ARG A 336 -5.21 -9.99 20.51
N ASP A 337 -6.24 -9.73 19.72
CA ASP A 337 -7.33 -10.64 19.41
C ASP A 337 -7.36 -10.95 17.91
N SER A 338 -8.09 -12.00 17.55
CA SER A 338 -8.34 -12.31 16.13
C SER A 338 -9.13 -11.17 15.47
N HIS A 339 -8.65 -10.74 14.31
CA HIS A 339 -9.27 -9.64 13.57
C HIS A 339 -10.70 -10.01 13.15
N GLN A 340 -11.69 -9.18 13.53
CA GLN A 340 -13.11 -9.51 13.34
C GLN A 340 -13.51 -9.64 11.87
N TYR A 341 -12.94 -8.81 11.01
CA TYR A 341 -13.25 -8.77 9.58
C TYR A 341 -12.59 -9.92 8.81
N THR A 342 -11.30 -10.15 9.01
CA THR A 342 -10.52 -11.09 8.20
C THR A 342 -10.28 -12.44 8.89
N GLY A 343 -10.45 -12.52 10.21
CA GLY A 343 -10.08 -13.69 11.00
C GLY A 343 -8.57 -13.87 11.14
N ALA A 344 -7.75 -12.84 10.80
CA ALA A 344 -6.31 -12.89 11.00
C ALA A 344 -5.99 -13.13 12.49
N PRO A 345 -5.00 -13.98 12.82
CA PRO A 345 -4.63 -14.26 14.19
C PRO A 345 -4.02 -13.03 14.88
N PRO A 346 -4.00 -12.97 16.23
CA PRO A 346 -3.33 -11.90 16.95
C PRO A 346 -1.81 -11.92 16.74
N GLY A 347 -1.16 -10.78 16.95
CA GLY A 347 0.29 -10.61 16.94
C GLY A 347 0.83 -9.65 15.88
N GLY A 348 0.11 -9.38 14.80
CA GLY A 348 0.52 -8.48 13.74
C GLY A 348 0.19 -7.01 14.01
N TRP A 349 0.66 -6.12 13.12
CA TRP A 349 0.34 -4.69 13.03
C TRP A 349 -0.24 -4.38 11.66
N ALA A 350 -1.08 -3.35 11.58
CA ALA A 350 -1.67 -2.81 10.36
C ALA A 350 -1.06 -1.44 10.01
N TRP A 351 -1.30 -0.94 8.79
CA TRP A 351 -0.80 0.35 8.28
C TRP A 351 -1.36 1.56 9.04
N THR A 352 -2.53 1.43 9.64
CA THR A 352 -3.25 2.50 10.32
C THR A 352 -3.59 2.11 11.76
N ASN A 353 -3.80 3.10 12.60
CA ASN A 353 -4.30 2.97 13.97
C ASN A 353 -5.83 3.00 14.05
N LEU A 354 -6.54 3.01 12.92
CA LEU A 354 -7.99 3.04 12.84
C LEU A 354 -8.58 1.61 12.77
N SER A 355 -9.87 1.51 13.05
CA SER A 355 -10.55 0.22 13.24
C SER A 355 -10.68 -0.63 11.97
N GLY A 356 -10.53 -0.04 10.80
CA GLY A 356 -10.59 -0.75 9.51
C GLY A 356 -9.25 -1.30 9.04
N GLY A 357 -8.14 -1.00 9.74
CA GLY A 357 -6.82 -1.56 9.44
C GLY A 357 -6.81 -3.08 9.60
N VAL A 358 -5.99 -3.77 8.82
CA VAL A 358 -5.83 -5.22 8.85
C VAL A 358 -4.35 -5.56 9.01
N PRO A 359 -3.96 -6.44 9.95
CA PRO A 359 -2.56 -6.77 10.14
C PRO A 359 -1.96 -7.40 8.87
N ASP A 360 -0.77 -6.94 8.51
CA ASP A 360 -0.03 -7.39 7.34
C ASP A 360 1.47 -7.59 7.63
N ALA A 361 2.18 -8.18 6.68
CA ALA A 361 3.57 -8.58 6.86
C ALA A 361 4.53 -7.39 6.86
N ASP A 362 4.24 -6.35 6.07
CA ASP A 362 5.15 -5.21 5.92
C ASP A 362 5.09 -4.31 7.15
N ASP A 363 3.89 -4.00 7.62
CA ASP A 363 3.66 -3.23 8.83
C ASP A 363 4.14 -3.97 10.09
N THR A 364 3.92 -5.29 10.15
CA THR A 364 4.43 -6.12 11.25
C THR A 364 5.95 -6.12 11.28
N ALA A 365 6.63 -6.28 10.14
CA ALA A 365 8.08 -6.24 10.06
C ALA A 365 8.62 -4.83 10.39
N GLY A 366 7.98 -3.78 9.88
CA GLY A 366 8.32 -2.38 10.17
C GLY A 366 8.20 -2.03 11.64
N ALA A 367 7.12 -2.46 12.29
CA ALA A 367 6.90 -2.27 13.74
C ALA A 367 7.95 -3.01 14.59
N LEU A 368 8.27 -4.25 14.26
CA LEU A 368 9.31 -5.03 14.93
C LEU A 368 10.68 -4.34 14.85
N LEU A 369 11.07 -3.81 13.68
CA LEU A 369 12.32 -3.06 13.52
C LEU A 369 12.31 -1.76 14.33
N ALA A 370 11.22 -0.99 14.28
CA ALA A 370 11.10 0.25 15.02
C ALA A 370 11.15 0.03 16.53
N LEU A 371 10.44 -0.98 17.04
CA LEU A 371 10.47 -1.36 18.45
C LEU A 371 11.86 -1.79 18.90
N ASN A 372 12.57 -2.59 18.11
CA ASN A 372 13.94 -3.00 18.42
C ASN A 372 14.89 -1.79 18.52
N ARG A 373 14.82 -0.86 17.56
CA ARG A 373 15.63 0.35 17.54
C ARG A 373 15.37 1.30 18.71
N LEU A 374 14.10 1.46 19.09
CA LEU A 374 13.72 2.28 20.23
C LEU A 374 14.11 1.60 21.55
N MET A 375 13.83 0.31 21.72
CA MET A 375 14.17 -0.45 22.92
C MET A 375 15.66 -0.35 23.24
N THR A 376 16.53 -0.57 22.27
CA THR A 376 17.99 -0.51 22.45
C THR A 376 18.52 0.87 22.84
N ARG A 377 17.74 1.95 22.64
CA ARG A 377 18.09 3.33 23.00
C ARG A 377 17.50 3.78 24.34
N ILE A 378 16.33 3.24 24.70
CA ILE A 378 15.64 3.56 25.97
C ILE A 378 16.23 2.75 27.12
N SER A 379 16.74 1.53 26.88
CA SER A 379 17.22 0.59 27.91
C SER A 379 18.43 1.04 28.72
N ASP A 380 19.11 2.15 28.38
CA ASP A 380 20.16 2.76 29.17
C ASP A 380 19.65 3.43 30.48
N SER A 381 18.34 3.55 30.66
CA SER A 381 17.72 4.04 31.88
C SER A 381 17.21 2.85 32.72
N LYS A 382 17.78 2.65 33.90
CA LYS A 382 17.36 1.69 34.95
C LYS A 382 15.96 2.08 35.51
N GLN A 383 14.92 2.11 34.67
CA GLN A 383 13.55 2.27 35.16
C GLN A 383 12.86 0.92 35.20
N GLU A 384 12.48 0.50 36.39
CA GLU A 384 11.58 -0.62 36.63
C GLU A 384 10.29 -0.42 35.80
N SER A 385 9.85 -1.48 35.15
CA SER A 385 8.63 -1.45 34.34
C SER A 385 7.43 -1.24 35.27
N PRO A 386 6.63 -0.18 35.11
CA PRO A 386 5.40 0.02 35.90
C PRO A 386 4.45 -1.18 35.73
N GLU A 387 3.67 -1.49 36.77
CA GLU A 387 2.58 -2.48 36.70
C GLU A 387 1.65 -2.14 35.50
N GLY A 388 1.34 -3.12 34.64
CA GLY A 388 0.57 -2.96 33.42
C GLY A 388 1.37 -2.69 32.15
N PHE A 389 2.70 -2.64 32.22
CA PHE A 389 3.57 -2.44 31.05
C PHE A 389 3.57 -3.68 30.13
N ILE A 390 3.30 -3.44 28.84
CA ILE A 390 3.34 -4.48 27.82
C ILE A 390 4.79 -4.94 27.64
N ASN A 391 5.06 -6.23 27.88
CA ASN A 391 6.40 -6.78 27.70
C ASN A 391 6.82 -6.75 26.22
N PRO A 392 7.83 -5.97 25.82
CA PRO A 392 8.21 -5.80 24.42
C PRO A 392 8.77 -7.08 23.80
N ILE A 393 9.44 -7.93 24.57
CA ILE A 393 9.96 -9.22 24.09
C ILE A 393 8.80 -10.15 23.77
N LYS A 394 7.77 -10.20 24.62
CA LYS A 394 6.55 -10.98 24.35
C LYS A 394 5.81 -10.47 23.11
N SER A 395 5.70 -9.15 22.95
CA SER A 395 5.12 -8.54 21.75
C SER A 395 5.93 -8.89 20.50
N ALA A 396 7.26 -8.83 20.57
CA ALA A 396 8.12 -9.24 19.46
C ALA A 396 7.96 -10.72 19.10
N ILE A 397 7.92 -11.62 20.09
CA ILE A 397 7.66 -13.06 19.88
C ILE A 397 6.32 -13.26 19.17
N ASN A 398 5.27 -12.56 19.59
CA ASN A 398 3.95 -12.66 18.95
C ASN A 398 4.00 -12.18 17.49
N GLY A 399 4.63 -11.05 17.20
CA GLY A 399 4.80 -10.52 15.83
C GLY A 399 5.64 -11.43 14.93
N ILE A 400 6.74 -11.96 15.47
CA ILE A 400 7.59 -12.93 14.75
C ILE A 400 6.80 -14.21 14.47
N ASN A 401 6.07 -14.74 15.45
CA ASN A 401 5.22 -15.92 15.25
C ASN A 401 4.14 -15.65 14.20
N TRP A 402 3.57 -14.45 14.20
CA TRP A 402 2.61 -14.04 13.18
C TRP A 402 3.23 -14.10 11.77
N LEU A 403 4.43 -13.53 11.57
CA LEU A 403 5.14 -13.55 10.29
C LEU A 403 5.49 -14.97 9.83
N ILE A 404 6.06 -15.82 10.70
CA ILE A 404 6.43 -17.19 10.30
C ILE A 404 5.22 -18.09 10.05
N ASN A 405 4.08 -17.81 10.70
CA ASN A 405 2.83 -18.52 10.44
C ASN A 405 2.23 -18.14 9.08
N LEU A 406 2.55 -16.96 8.54
CA LEU A 406 2.22 -16.56 7.17
C LEU A 406 3.09 -17.26 6.13
N GLN A 407 4.31 -17.70 6.47
CA GLN A 407 5.27 -18.22 5.51
C GLN A 407 4.67 -19.29 4.61
N ASN A 408 4.69 -19.08 3.31
CA ASN A 408 4.21 -20.01 2.29
C ASN A 408 5.11 -21.24 2.16
N LYS A 409 4.68 -22.25 1.42
CA LYS A 409 5.44 -23.49 1.18
C LYS A 409 6.73 -23.25 0.43
N ASP A 410 6.78 -22.25 -0.45
CA ASP A 410 7.97 -21.82 -1.19
C ASP A 410 9.01 -21.12 -0.31
N GLY A 411 8.68 -20.81 0.92
CA GLY A 411 9.52 -20.11 1.88
C GLY A 411 9.35 -18.59 1.92
N GLY A 412 8.64 -18.00 0.97
CA GLY A 412 8.35 -16.57 0.93
C GLY A 412 7.24 -16.15 1.89
N ILE A 413 7.18 -14.86 2.16
CA ILE A 413 6.17 -14.25 3.03
C ILE A 413 5.15 -13.50 2.15
N PRO A 414 3.85 -13.84 2.26
CA PRO A 414 2.78 -13.08 1.64
C PRO A 414 2.38 -11.87 2.48
N THR A 415 1.48 -11.03 1.96
CA THR A 415 1.07 -9.80 2.65
C THR A 415 0.14 -10.07 3.83
N PHE A 416 -1.00 -10.72 3.60
CA PHE A 416 -2.08 -10.81 4.59
C PHE A 416 -2.38 -12.22 5.07
N CYS A 417 -2.29 -13.22 4.22
CA CYS A 417 -2.73 -14.57 4.54
C CYS A 417 -2.02 -15.64 3.71
N ARG A 418 -2.03 -16.87 4.20
CA ARG A 418 -1.67 -18.04 3.40
C ARG A 418 -2.87 -18.47 2.57
N GLY A 419 -2.61 -18.83 1.32
CA GLY A 419 -3.65 -19.29 0.41
C GLY A 419 -3.08 -20.18 -0.68
N TRP A 420 -3.61 -20.03 -1.88
CA TRP A 420 -3.14 -20.79 -3.06
C TRP A 420 -1.99 -20.10 -3.81
N GLY A 421 -1.60 -18.88 -3.40
CA GLY A 421 -0.49 -18.13 -3.97
C GLY A 421 -0.79 -17.48 -5.32
N HIS A 422 -2.06 -17.25 -5.64
CA HIS A 422 -2.48 -16.70 -6.93
C HIS A 422 -2.89 -15.23 -6.87
N LEU A 423 -3.30 -14.75 -5.70
CA LEU A 423 -3.79 -13.39 -5.50
C LEU A 423 -2.78 -12.52 -4.73
N PRO A 424 -2.90 -11.18 -4.78
CA PRO A 424 -2.02 -10.27 -4.06
C PRO A 424 -1.94 -10.56 -2.55
N PHE A 425 -3.03 -11.01 -1.96
CA PHE A 425 -3.16 -11.22 -0.52
C PHE A 425 -2.37 -12.43 -0.01
N ASP A 426 -2.15 -13.44 -0.84
CA ASP A 426 -1.59 -14.74 -0.45
C ASP A 426 -0.30 -15.14 -1.19
N ARG A 427 0.13 -14.36 -2.21
CA ARG A 427 1.34 -14.62 -2.98
C ARG A 427 2.58 -14.11 -2.25
N SER A 428 3.67 -14.89 -2.29
CA SER A 428 4.96 -14.51 -1.71
C SER A 428 5.59 -13.31 -2.41
N GLY A 429 6.08 -12.34 -1.65
CA GLY A 429 6.80 -11.16 -2.11
C GLY A 429 8.28 -11.20 -1.70
N ALA A 430 9.19 -10.83 -2.61
CA ALA A 430 10.61 -10.76 -2.31
C ALA A 430 10.92 -9.61 -1.34
N ASP A 431 10.32 -8.45 -1.53
CA ASP A 431 10.38 -7.28 -0.67
C ASP A 431 9.88 -7.58 0.74
N LEU A 432 8.69 -8.18 0.87
CA LEU A 432 8.09 -8.59 2.15
C LEU A 432 8.96 -9.62 2.88
N THR A 433 9.46 -10.61 2.14
CA THR A 433 10.31 -11.67 2.70
C THR A 433 11.63 -11.09 3.24
N ALA A 434 12.26 -10.18 2.49
CA ALA A 434 13.47 -9.49 2.92
C ALA A 434 13.23 -8.61 4.16
N HIS A 435 12.11 -7.92 4.23
CA HIS A 435 11.71 -7.10 5.38
C HIS A 435 11.48 -7.96 6.63
N ALA A 436 10.76 -9.07 6.48
CA ALA A 436 10.54 -10.05 7.56
C ALA A 436 11.85 -10.66 8.07
N ILE A 437 12.79 -11.07 7.19
CA ILE A 437 14.11 -11.58 7.60
C ILE A 437 14.86 -10.55 8.46
N ARG A 438 14.92 -9.29 8.01
CA ARG A 438 15.58 -8.21 8.76
C ARG A 438 14.98 -8.02 10.15
N SER A 439 13.64 -7.98 10.21
CA SER A 439 12.93 -7.79 11.47
C SER A 439 13.16 -8.95 12.44
N ILE A 440 13.05 -10.20 12.00
CA ILE A 440 13.26 -11.38 12.82
C ILE A 440 14.70 -11.41 13.35
N ILE A 441 15.70 -11.22 12.49
CA ILE A 441 17.11 -11.27 12.87
C ILE A 441 17.47 -10.17 13.89
N SER A 442 16.86 -9.00 13.80
CA SER A 442 17.10 -7.92 14.78
C SER A 442 16.72 -8.29 16.22
N TRP A 443 15.79 -9.22 16.39
CA TRP A 443 15.32 -9.67 17.70
C TRP A 443 16.01 -10.93 18.22
N LEU A 444 16.72 -11.72 17.39
CA LEU A 444 17.36 -12.96 17.81
C LEU A 444 18.21 -12.83 19.08
N PRO A 445 19.01 -11.73 19.31
CA PRO A 445 19.79 -11.58 20.52
C PRO A 445 18.98 -11.46 21.82
N PHE A 446 17.70 -11.13 21.72
CA PHE A 446 16.79 -10.89 22.86
C PHE A 446 15.82 -12.05 23.09
N LEU A 447 15.81 -13.06 22.20
CA LEU A 447 14.90 -14.21 22.29
C LEU A 447 15.51 -15.36 23.10
N PRO A 448 14.66 -16.20 23.73
CA PRO A 448 15.12 -17.47 24.31
C PRO A 448 15.82 -18.34 23.26
N PRO A 449 16.90 -19.08 23.64
CA PRO A 449 17.67 -19.89 22.67
C PRO A 449 16.84 -20.89 21.87
N GLN A 450 15.84 -21.50 22.51
CA GLN A 450 14.91 -22.44 21.84
C GLN A 450 14.08 -21.78 20.72
N ASP A 451 13.65 -20.53 20.91
CA ASP A 451 12.93 -19.78 19.87
C ASP A 451 13.87 -19.39 18.73
N ALA A 452 15.09 -18.93 19.05
CA ALA A 452 16.11 -18.61 18.04
C ALA A 452 16.43 -19.83 17.14
N HIS A 453 16.59 -21.02 17.73
CA HIS A 453 16.84 -22.25 16.95
C HIS A 453 15.67 -22.64 16.05
N ARG A 454 14.43 -22.52 16.55
CA ARG A 454 13.22 -22.77 15.73
C ARG A 454 13.14 -21.85 14.53
N LEU A 455 13.45 -20.57 14.71
CA LEU A 455 13.40 -19.55 13.66
C LEU A 455 14.43 -19.79 12.54
N GLU A 456 15.57 -20.40 12.83
CA GLU A 456 16.64 -20.67 11.85
C GLU A 456 16.12 -21.46 10.63
N LYS A 457 15.28 -22.48 10.85
CA LYS A 457 14.66 -23.26 9.76
C LYS A 457 13.77 -22.38 8.85
N HIS A 458 13.00 -21.46 9.43
CA HIS A 458 12.14 -20.55 8.71
C HIS A 458 12.96 -19.52 7.92
N LEU A 459 14.01 -18.98 8.52
CA LEU A 459 14.92 -18.05 7.88
C LEU A 459 15.66 -18.70 6.70
N LYS A 460 16.16 -19.94 6.82
CA LYS A 460 16.76 -20.69 5.70
C LYS A 460 15.81 -20.84 4.52
N LYS A 461 14.52 -21.16 4.78
CA LYS A 461 13.50 -21.23 3.71
C LYS A 461 13.26 -19.88 3.05
N ALA A 462 13.18 -18.80 3.84
CA ALA A 462 12.99 -17.45 3.34
C ALA A 462 14.17 -16.98 2.48
N VAL A 463 15.40 -17.27 2.92
CA VAL A 463 16.62 -17.01 2.12
C VAL A 463 16.60 -17.79 0.80
N ASN A 464 16.26 -19.09 0.84
CA ASN A 464 16.17 -19.88 -0.37
C ASN A 464 15.12 -19.34 -1.35
N PHE A 465 13.95 -18.90 -0.85
CA PHE A 465 12.94 -18.22 -1.67
C PHE A 465 13.52 -16.99 -2.37
N LEU A 466 14.23 -16.11 -1.65
CA LEU A 466 14.84 -14.93 -2.25
C LEU A 466 15.85 -15.30 -3.35
N LEU A 467 16.71 -16.30 -3.10
CA LEU A 467 17.71 -16.74 -4.07
C LEU A 467 17.08 -17.38 -5.32
N THR A 468 15.96 -18.09 -5.17
CA THR A 468 15.28 -18.75 -6.30
C THR A 468 14.33 -17.83 -7.05
N SER A 469 13.84 -16.76 -6.43
CA SER A 469 12.95 -15.76 -7.04
C SER A 469 13.69 -14.63 -7.77
N GLN A 470 15.04 -14.58 -7.69
CA GLN A 470 15.83 -13.59 -8.41
C GLN A 470 15.71 -13.80 -9.93
N SER A 471 15.44 -12.72 -10.66
CA SER A 471 15.48 -12.73 -12.12
C SER A 471 16.88 -13.13 -12.63
N PRO A 472 16.99 -13.86 -13.76
CA PRO A 472 18.28 -14.09 -14.41
C PRO A 472 19.07 -12.81 -14.68
N LYS A 473 18.40 -11.67 -14.86
CA LYS A 473 19.02 -10.35 -15.04
C LYS A 473 19.53 -9.71 -13.73
N GLY A 474 19.25 -10.31 -12.56
CA GLY A 474 19.75 -9.86 -11.25
C GLY A 474 18.76 -9.10 -10.38
N TYR A 475 17.62 -8.64 -10.88
CA TYR A 475 16.63 -7.92 -10.09
C TYR A 475 15.65 -8.83 -9.37
N TRP A 476 14.95 -8.26 -8.37
CA TRP A 476 13.73 -8.81 -7.77
C TRP A 476 12.53 -7.95 -8.08
N GLN A 477 11.41 -8.59 -8.39
CA GLN A 477 10.13 -7.93 -8.57
C GLN A 477 9.43 -7.81 -7.23
N PRO A 478 8.99 -6.61 -6.83
CA PRO A 478 8.19 -6.41 -5.62
C PRO A 478 6.77 -6.91 -5.82
N LEU A 479 6.06 -7.11 -4.71
CA LEU A 479 4.67 -7.56 -4.77
C LEU A 479 3.70 -6.40 -4.90
N TRP A 480 3.90 -5.30 -4.16
CA TRP A 480 2.92 -4.22 -4.04
C TRP A 480 3.26 -2.98 -4.83
N PHE A 481 4.53 -2.56 -4.81
CA PHE A 481 4.94 -1.28 -5.35
C PHE A 481 5.20 -1.35 -6.85
N GLY A 482 4.61 -0.42 -7.60
CA GLY A 482 4.76 -0.31 -9.03
C GLY A 482 5.39 1.01 -9.48
N ASN A 483 5.75 1.10 -10.76
CA ASN A 483 6.16 2.32 -11.43
C ASN A 483 5.37 2.47 -12.74
N GLN A 484 4.69 3.60 -12.93
CA GLN A 484 3.76 3.83 -14.04
C GLN A 484 4.42 3.97 -15.42
N TYR A 485 5.75 4.07 -15.48
CA TYR A 485 6.50 4.17 -16.72
C TYR A 485 7.05 2.80 -17.18
N GLU A 486 6.96 1.75 -16.33
CA GLU A 486 7.35 0.39 -16.70
C GLU A 486 6.17 -0.32 -17.40
N ARG A 487 6.47 -1.05 -18.49
CA ARG A 487 5.46 -1.70 -19.35
C ARG A 487 4.45 -2.58 -18.60
N TYR A 488 4.90 -3.22 -17.50
CA TYR A 488 4.09 -4.11 -16.66
C TYR A 488 3.85 -3.50 -15.28
N ASP A 489 4.01 -2.18 -15.16
CA ASP A 489 3.80 -1.41 -13.93
C ASP A 489 4.68 -1.85 -12.74
N ARG A 490 5.83 -2.50 -12.97
CA ARG A 490 6.71 -3.02 -11.91
C ARG A 490 7.72 -1.98 -11.46
N ASN A 491 8.00 -1.90 -10.16
CA ASN A 491 9.09 -1.10 -9.61
C ASN A 491 10.29 -1.99 -9.26
N LEU A 492 11.13 -2.27 -10.26
CA LEU A 492 12.23 -3.21 -10.11
C LEU A 492 13.36 -2.63 -9.24
N THR A 493 13.55 -1.32 -9.25
CA THR A 493 14.48 -0.60 -8.36
C THR A 493 14.08 -0.81 -6.91
N TYR A 494 12.80 -0.63 -6.57
CA TYR A 494 12.30 -0.88 -5.22
C TYR A 494 12.55 -2.32 -4.78
N GLY A 495 12.05 -3.31 -5.54
CA GLY A 495 12.16 -4.72 -5.15
C GLY A 495 13.61 -5.16 -4.96
N THR A 496 14.51 -4.74 -5.86
CA THR A 496 15.93 -5.06 -5.77
C THR A 496 16.59 -4.39 -4.57
N SER A 497 16.32 -3.11 -4.33
CA SER A 497 16.84 -2.37 -3.18
C SER A 497 16.40 -2.98 -1.85
N ARG A 498 15.13 -3.39 -1.71
CA ARG A 498 14.63 -4.01 -0.46
C ARG A 498 15.35 -5.32 -0.13
N VAL A 499 15.65 -6.16 -1.14
CA VAL A 499 16.41 -7.41 -0.92
C VAL A 499 17.89 -7.11 -0.64
N LEU A 500 18.51 -6.17 -1.36
CA LEU A 500 19.91 -5.79 -1.12
C LEU A 500 20.13 -5.23 0.29
N ILE A 501 19.20 -4.48 0.87
CA ILE A 501 19.29 -4.02 2.26
C ILE A 501 19.36 -5.19 3.24
N ALA A 502 18.78 -6.35 2.90
CA ALA A 502 18.84 -7.56 3.72
C ALA A 502 20.12 -8.40 3.49
N LEU A 503 20.94 -8.09 2.48
CA LEU A 503 22.05 -8.95 2.01
C LEU A 503 23.00 -9.40 3.12
N GLN A 504 23.40 -8.49 4.01
CA GLN A 504 24.28 -8.82 5.15
C GLN A 504 23.72 -9.92 6.06
N HIS A 505 22.39 -10.01 6.16
CA HIS A 505 21.72 -11.05 6.94
C HIS A 505 21.60 -12.36 6.16
N LEU A 506 21.44 -12.27 4.83
CA LEU A 506 21.33 -13.42 3.94
C LEU A 506 22.65 -14.19 3.84
N LEU A 507 23.79 -13.51 3.81
CA LEU A 507 25.13 -14.09 3.77
C LEU A 507 25.40 -15.08 4.91
N ARG A 508 24.74 -14.88 6.07
CA ARG A 508 24.83 -15.75 7.24
C ARG A 508 24.36 -17.19 6.97
N PHE A 509 23.42 -17.38 6.02
CA PHE A 509 22.77 -18.68 5.79
C PHE A 509 23.32 -19.41 4.57
N GLU A 510 23.56 -18.69 3.47
CA GLU A 510 23.96 -19.26 2.17
C GLU A 510 25.05 -18.38 1.54
N GLY A 511 26.21 -18.27 2.19
CA GLY A 511 27.25 -17.28 1.93
C GLY A 511 27.59 -17.09 0.46
N GLU A 512 28.07 -18.14 -0.26
CA GLU A 512 28.49 -18.02 -1.66
C GLU A 512 27.33 -17.75 -2.62
N ARG A 513 26.20 -18.45 -2.46
CA ARG A 513 25.02 -18.24 -3.31
C ARG A 513 24.46 -16.83 -3.14
N THR A 514 24.44 -16.34 -1.91
CA THR A 514 24.00 -14.99 -1.57
C THR A 514 24.94 -13.93 -2.14
N ALA A 515 26.26 -14.14 -2.05
CA ALA A 515 27.25 -13.24 -2.61
C ALA A 515 27.06 -13.10 -4.14
N LYS A 516 26.95 -14.22 -4.86
CA LYS A 516 26.67 -14.21 -6.31
C LYS A 516 25.36 -13.53 -6.68
N ALA A 517 24.31 -13.75 -5.89
CA ALA A 517 23.02 -13.07 -6.09
C ALA A 517 23.14 -11.55 -5.85
N GLY A 518 23.86 -11.16 -4.79
CA GLY A 518 24.15 -9.76 -4.47
C GLY A 518 24.93 -9.06 -5.58
N GLU A 519 26.00 -9.69 -6.12
CA GLU A 519 26.77 -9.13 -7.23
C GLU A 519 25.92 -8.88 -8.48
N LYS A 520 25.07 -9.85 -8.88
CA LYS A 520 24.14 -9.68 -9.99
C LYS A 520 23.18 -8.52 -9.77
N ALA A 521 22.64 -8.40 -8.56
CA ALA A 521 21.68 -7.37 -8.22
C ALA A 521 22.32 -5.97 -8.21
N VAL A 522 23.50 -5.85 -7.65
CA VAL A 522 24.25 -4.59 -7.63
C VAL A 522 24.61 -4.15 -9.05
N LYS A 523 25.14 -5.05 -9.88
CA LYS A 523 25.47 -4.75 -11.30
C LYS A 523 24.22 -4.30 -12.04
N TRP A 524 23.09 -4.98 -11.83
CA TRP A 524 21.81 -4.57 -12.42
C TRP A 524 21.38 -3.18 -11.96
N LEU A 525 21.43 -2.91 -10.67
CA LEU A 525 21.00 -1.61 -10.10
C LEU A 525 21.88 -0.45 -10.56
N ILE A 526 23.21 -0.64 -10.64
CA ILE A 526 24.15 0.34 -11.18
C ILE A 526 23.87 0.60 -12.68
N ASN A 527 23.59 -0.46 -13.46
CA ASN A 527 23.23 -0.29 -14.87
C ASN A 527 21.88 0.42 -15.10
N CYS A 528 21.05 0.52 -14.08
CA CYS A 528 19.80 1.29 -14.10
C CYS A 528 19.97 2.76 -13.70
N GLN A 529 21.17 3.16 -13.26
CA GLN A 529 21.45 4.55 -12.89
C GLN A 529 21.38 5.48 -14.12
N ASN A 530 20.64 6.58 -14.00
CA ASN A 530 20.58 7.60 -15.01
C ASN A 530 21.93 8.37 -15.10
N LYS A 531 22.17 9.07 -16.21
CA LYS A 531 23.42 9.83 -16.44
C LYS A 531 23.66 10.94 -15.43
N ASP A 532 22.62 11.48 -14.81
CA ASP A 532 22.67 12.50 -13.77
C ASP A 532 22.92 11.91 -12.35
N GLY A 533 23.05 10.61 -12.24
CA GLY A 533 23.26 9.90 -10.97
C GLY A 533 21.98 9.40 -10.29
N SER A 534 20.80 9.76 -10.77
CA SER A 534 19.51 9.39 -10.20
C SER A 534 19.05 7.97 -10.59
N TRP A 535 17.94 7.53 -10.01
CA TRP A 535 17.20 6.34 -10.42
C TRP A 535 15.70 6.60 -10.55
N GLY A 536 15.06 5.91 -11.49
CA GLY A 536 13.63 5.67 -11.51
C GLY A 536 13.33 4.19 -11.23
N GLY A 537 12.12 3.73 -11.52
CA GLY A 537 11.67 2.35 -11.23
C GLY A 537 12.40 1.25 -12.01
N PHE A 538 13.09 1.61 -13.10
CA PHE A 538 13.87 0.72 -13.97
C PHE A 538 14.82 1.56 -14.84
N ALA A 539 15.62 0.90 -15.71
CA ALA A 539 16.59 1.57 -16.58
C ALA A 539 15.92 2.60 -17.51
N ASN A 540 16.51 3.81 -17.59
CA ASN A 540 16.04 4.93 -18.41
C ASN A 540 14.62 5.42 -18.09
N SER A 541 14.08 5.10 -16.92
CA SER A 541 12.81 5.67 -16.47
C SER A 541 13.01 7.05 -15.83
N PRO A 542 11.97 7.92 -15.86
CA PRO A 542 12.03 9.20 -15.16
C PRO A 542 12.43 9.00 -13.70
N PRO A 543 13.34 9.83 -13.17
CA PRO A 543 13.80 9.71 -11.79
C PRO A 543 12.76 10.19 -10.79
N SER A 544 12.82 9.62 -9.59
CA SER A 544 12.12 10.16 -8.41
C SER A 544 13.06 10.23 -7.22
N THR A 545 12.66 11.02 -6.21
CA THR A 545 13.36 11.07 -4.93
C THR A 545 13.33 9.71 -4.24
N GLU A 546 12.19 9.02 -4.30
CA GLU A 546 11.96 7.74 -3.64
C GLU A 546 12.84 6.64 -4.24
N GLU A 547 12.79 6.42 -5.56
CA GLU A 547 13.60 5.39 -6.21
C GLU A 547 15.10 5.68 -6.07
N THR A 548 15.52 6.93 -6.21
CA THR A 548 16.91 7.34 -6.02
C THR A 548 17.37 7.06 -4.58
N ALA A 549 16.56 7.42 -3.60
CA ALA A 549 16.87 7.18 -2.19
C ALA A 549 16.97 5.67 -1.86
N TRP A 550 16.08 4.83 -2.39
CA TRP A 550 16.14 3.37 -2.20
C TRP A 550 17.39 2.76 -2.82
N ALA A 551 17.78 3.19 -4.02
CA ALA A 551 19.00 2.74 -4.65
C ALA A 551 20.24 3.14 -3.84
N ILE A 552 20.35 4.41 -3.43
CA ILE A 552 21.45 4.92 -2.60
C ILE A 552 21.52 4.12 -1.28
N GLU A 553 20.39 3.98 -0.56
CA GLU A 553 20.36 3.25 0.71
C GLU A 553 20.89 1.83 0.56
N SER A 554 20.42 1.10 -0.45
CA SER A 554 20.82 -0.28 -0.68
C SER A 554 22.30 -0.40 -1.07
N LEU A 555 22.78 0.42 -2.00
CA LEU A 555 24.18 0.44 -2.44
C LEU A 555 25.12 0.84 -1.30
N ALA A 556 24.78 1.88 -0.52
CA ALA A 556 25.57 2.30 0.63
C ALA A 556 25.72 1.18 1.66
N ARG A 557 24.65 0.43 1.96
CA ARG A 557 24.69 -0.68 2.90
C ARG A 557 25.53 -1.83 2.40
N VAL A 558 25.37 -2.23 1.13
CA VAL A 558 26.16 -3.35 0.58
C VAL A 558 27.63 -2.99 0.38
N ALA A 559 27.98 -1.73 0.16
CA ALA A 559 29.37 -1.26 0.13
C ALA A 559 30.12 -1.56 1.45
N MET A 560 29.41 -1.65 2.58
CA MET A 560 29.95 -1.94 3.89
C MET A 560 30.01 -3.44 4.23
N VAL A 561 29.59 -4.31 3.30
CA VAL A 561 29.57 -5.78 3.49
C VAL A 561 30.66 -6.44 2.61
N PRO A 562 31.48 -7.34 3.18
CA PRO A 562 32.53 -8.04 2.40
C PRO A 562 31.92 -9.22 1.62
N PHE A 563 31.34 -8.98 0.46
CA PHE A 563 30.71 -10.01 -0.38
C PHE A 563 31.20 -10.05 -1.82
N CYS A 564 31.96 -9.06 -2.24
CA CYS A 564 32.45 -8.90 -3.61
C CYS A 564 33.91 -8.40 -3.63
N GLU A 565 34.52 -8.49 -4.83
CA GLU A 565 35.86 -7.98 -5.07
C GLU A 565 35.95 -6.46 -4.94
N GLN A 566 37.19 -5.95 -4.69
CA GLN A 566 37.44 -4.53 -4.45
C GLN A 566 37.04 -3.63 -5.62
N GLU A 567 37.22 -4.10 -6.85
CA GLU A 567 36.86 -3.35 -8.05
C GLU A 567 35.34 -3.08 -8.10
N LEU A 568 34.52 -4.10 -7.89
CA LEU A 568 33.06 -3.94 -7.82
C LEU A 568 32.66 -3.05 -6.64
N ARG A 569 33.35 -3.18 -5.50
CA ARG A 569 33.09 -2.31 -4.35
C ARG A 569 33.35 -0.84 -4.68
N ASN A 570 34.42 -0.53 -5.40
CA ASN A 570 34.73 0.83 -5.82
C ASN A 570 33.61 1.37 -6.74
N THR A 571 33.14 0.56 -7.70
CA THR A 571 32.02 0.92 -8.58
C THR A 571 30.72 1.17 -7.79
N ILE A 572 30.43 0.36 -6.76
CA ILE A 572 29.29 0.58 -5.86
C ILE A 572 29.40 1.93 -5.16
N ILE A 573 30.59 2.25 -4.63
CA ILE A 573 30.85 3.52 -3.95
C ILE A 573 30.66 4.69 -4.92
N GLU A 574 31.22 4.63 -6.13
CA GLU A 574 31.07 5.67 -7.14
C GLU A 574 29.60 5.94 -7.50
N ALA A 575 28.83 4.88 -7.77
CA ALA A 575 27.40 5.00 -8.04
C ALA A 575 26.64 5.59 -6.85
N THR A 576 26.96 5.17 -5.63
CA THR A 576 26.37 5.70 -4.41
C THR A 576 26.64 7.20 -4.27
N LEU A 577 27.89 7.64 -4.49
CA LEU A 577 28.27 9.04 -4.39
C LEU A 577 27.61 9.91 -5.47
N ALA A 578 27.50 9.39 -6.70
CA ALA A 578 26.79 10.09 -7.78
C ALA A 578 25.31 10.33 -7.42
N GLY A 579 24.61 9.31 -6.96
CA GLY A 579 23.23 9.46 -6.50
C GLY A 579 23.08 10.37 -5.30
N THR A 580 24.03 10.29 -4.36
CA THR A 580 24.02 11.15 -3.17
C THR A 580 24.18 12.63 -3.55
N ASN A 581 25.04 12.98 -4.51
CA ASN A 581 25.17 14.34 -5.00
C ASN A 581 23.86 14.84 -5.63
N TRP A 582 23.21 14.00 -6.48
CA TRP A 582 21.90 14.33 -7.03
C TRP A 582 20.86 14.61 -5.92
N LEU A 583 20.84 13.76 -4.89
CA LEU A 583 19.89 13.91 -3.77
C LEU A 583 20.18 15.18 -2.95
N ILE A 584 21.47 15.51 -2.70
CA ILE A 584 21.88 16.76 -2.04
C ILE A 584 21.40 17.97 -2.83
N GLU A 585 21.61 17.99 -4.16
CA GLU A 585 21.13 19.06 -5.03
C GLU A 585 19.61 19.23 -4.94
N LYS A 586 18.85 18.11 -4.92
CA LYS A 586 17.40 18.16 -4.73
C LYS A 586 16.99 18.71 -3.37
N VAL A 587 17.75 18.43 -2.31
CA VAL A 587 17.51 19.01 -0.97
C VAL A 587 17.77 20.51 -1.00
N GLU A 588 18.87 20.95 -1.57
CA GLU A 588 19.26 22.37 -1.63
C GLU A 588 18.26 23.23 -2.44
N CYS A 589 17.72 22.71 -3.56
CA CYS A 589 16.72 23.44 -4.35
C CYS A 589 15.27 23.21 -3.87
N GLY A 590 15.03 22.42 -2.82
CA GLY A 590 13.70 22.19 -2.25
C GLY A 590 12.83 21.23 -3.05
N GLU A 591 13.34 20.59 -4.11
CA GLU A 591 12.54 19.67 -4.95
C GLU A 591 12.40 18.28 -4.38
N TRP A 592 13.21 17.89 -3.42
CA TRP A 592 13.24 16.56 -2.79
C TRP A 592 11.94 16.18 -2.06
N THR A 593 11.09 17.15 -1.71
CA THR A 593 9.83 16.91 -1.03
C THR A 593 8.68 16.55 -1.98
N LYS A 594 8.91 16.61 -3.29
CA LYS A 594 7.90 16.28 -4.30
C LYS A 594 7.70 14.76 -4.35
N PRO A 595 6.52 14.22 -3.97
CA PRO A 595 6.28 12.80 -4.04
C PRO A 595 6.05 12.32 -5.47
N SER A 596 6.27 11.03 -5.72
CA SER A 596 5.96 10.40 -6.99
C SER A 596 4.87 9.32 -6.83
N PRO A 597 4.05 9.10 -7.88
CA PRO A 597 3.06 8.03 -7.84
C PRO A 597 3.70 6.65 -7.70
N ILE A 598 3.20 5.89 -6.75
CA ILE A 598 3.62 4.52 -6.45
C ILE A 598 2.42 3.61 -6.72
N GLY A 599 2.64 2.53 -7.46
CA GLY A 599 1.61 1.51 -7.67
C GLY A 599 1.36 0.72 -6.40
N PHE A 600 0.12 0.33 -6.20
CA PHE A 600 -0.38 -0.45 -5.08
C PHE A 600 -1.23 -1.61 -5.62
N TYR A 601 -1.38 -2.72 -4.89
CA TYR A 601 -2.07 -3.92 -5.39
C TYR A 601 -1.57 -4.40 -6.76
N PHE A 602 -0.30 -4.75 -6.87
CA PHE A 602 0.35 -5.06 -8.16
C PHE A 602 0.26 -3.92 -9.17
N ALA A 603 0.37 -2.66 -8.70
CA ALA A 603 0.19 -1.47 -9.51
C ALA A 603 -1.18 -1.35 -10.20
N ASN A 604 -2.23 -1.92 -9.63
CA ASN A 604 -3.59 -1.77 -10.14
C ASN A 604 -4.29 -0.52 -9.60
N LEU A 605 -3.70 0.13 -8.60
CA LEU A 605 -4.07 1.44 -8.06
C LEU A 605 -2.81 2.27 -7.89
N TRP A 606 -2.92 3.60 -8.02
CA TRP A 606 -1.82 4.54 -7.87
C TRP A 606 -2.13 5.52 -6.76
N TYR A 607 -1.13 5.79 -5.92
CA TYR A 607 -1.19 6.81 -4.89
C TYR A 607 0.19 7.43 -4.68
N TYR A 608 0.27 8.51 -3.94
CA TYR A 608 1.51 8.99 -3.32
C TYR A 608 1.24 9.41 -1.89
N GLU A 609 2.31 9.42 -1.10
CA GLU A 609 2.31 9.87 0.29
C GLU A 609 3.37 10.96 0.45
N GLU A 610 2.99 12.12 0.99
CA GLU A 610 3.87 13.29 1.09
C GLU A 610 5.12 13.04 1.95
N LEU A 611 5.06 12.10 2.90
CA LEU A 611 6.20 11.77 3.76
C LEU A 611 7.20 10.80 3.13
N TYR A 612 6.84 10.07 2.07
CA TYR A 612 7.75 9.09 1.47
C TYR A 612 9.09 9.68 1.00
N PRO A 613 9.13 10.76 0.20
CA PRO A 613 10.39 11.33 -0.20
C PRO A 613 11.21 11.82 0.99
N LEU A 614 10.58 12.34 2.05
CA LEU A 614 11.27 12.80 3.26
C LEU A 614 11.92 11.62 4.01
N ILE A 615 11.13 10.59 4.28
CA ILE A 615 11.57 9.39 5.02
C ILE A 615 12.73 8.71 4.30
N PHE A 616 12.57 8.48 2.99
CA PHE A 616 13.58 7.74 2.23
C PHE A 616 14.85 8.56 2.00
N THR A 617 14.76 9.88 1.84
CA THR A 617 15.93 10.77 1.81
C THR A 617 16.74 10.68 3.11
N VAL A 618 16.08 10.75 4.27
CA VAL A 618 16.76 10.61 5.57
C VAL A 618 17.42 9.24 5.69
N SER A 619 16.72 8.15 5.30
CA SER A 619 17.27 6.80 5.33
C SER A 619 18.50 6.65 4.44
N ALA A 620 18.44 7.16 3.21
CA ALA A 620 19.54 7.12 2.26
C ALA A 620 20.78 7.88 2.77
N LEU A 621 20.62 9.13 3.18
CA LEU A 621 21.74 9.96 3.67
C LEU A 621 22.37 9.36 4.94
N LYS A 622 21.57 8.79 5.85
CA LYS A 622 22.10 8.05 7.01
C LYS A 622 22.89 6.81 6.61
N ALA A 623 22.43 6.06 5.62
CA ALA A 623 23.15 4.89 5.14
C ALA A 623 24.50 5.24 4.47
N VAL A 624 24.64 6.43 3.89
CA VAL A 624 25.89 6.92 3.26
C VAL A 624 26.94 7.35 4.30
N GLN A 625 26.56 7.81 5.48
CA GLN A 625 27.52 8.28 6.50
C GLN A 625 28.69 7.31 6.79
N PRO A 626 28.48 5.98 6.98
CA PRO A 626 29.57 5.03 7.17
C PRO A 626 30.51 4.94 5.97
N VAL A 627 29.99 5.01 4.75
CA VAL A 627 30.77 4.97 3.50
C VAL A 627 31.74 6.16 3.45
N LEU A 628 31.25 7.36 3.71
CA LEU A 628 32.08 8.58 3.74
C LEU A 628 33.17 8.54 4.82
N LYS A 629 32.88 7.96 6.00
CA LYS A 629 33.88 7.77 7.06
C LYS A 629 34.98 6.77 6.64
N THR A 630 34.64 5.74 5.87
CA THR A 630 35.61 4.78 5.37
C THR A 630 36.54 5.39 4.32
N ILE A 631 36.00 6.14 3.37
CA ILE A 631 36.77 6.84 2.33
C ILE A 631 37.79 7.82 2.96
N LYS A 632 37.40 8.57 4.02
CA LYS A 632 38.30 9.49 4.73
C LYS A 632 39.44 8.79 5.46
N LYS A 633 39.29 7.54 5.90
CA LYS A 633 40.34 6.79 6.57
C LYS A 633 41.36 6.18 5.61
N THR A 634 40.98 6.04 4.34
CA THR A 634 41.82 5.41 3.30
C THR A 634 42.63 6.46 2.49
N LYS A 635 42.28 7.75 2.60
CA LYS A 635 43.07 8.92 2.18
C LYS A 635 43.88 9.43 3.36
#